data_66f7c5bcf157c5d0e1f4329168d5623e
#
_entry.id   66f7c5bcf157c5d0e1f4329168d5623e
#
_cell.length_a   1.000
_cell.length_b   1.000
_cell.length_c   1.000
_cell.angle_alpha   90.00
_cell.angle_beta   90.00
_cell.angle_gamma   90.00
#
_symmetry.space_group_name_H-M   'P 1'
#
loop_
_entity.id
_entity.type
_entity.pdbx_description
1 polymer ?
#
loop_
_entity_poly.entity_id
_entity_poly.type
_entity_poly.pdbx_seq_one_letter_code
_entity_poly.pdbx_strand_id
1 'polypeptide(L)'
;VEGTTRQNTMHYIPFMKDELVVVTHVGSKLAAYDELTLEQLCALPVVLRENGSGTLEVLEGTLAKHQIKLSQLNVLLQLGSTESIKLFLENSDALGILSIRAVTRELMAGRLKVIEIEGFKAERTFSFVEPQGQNSGMEESFMRFASQHWQ
;
A
#
# COMPACT_ATOMS: atom_id res chain seq x y z
N VAL A 1 12.22 -16.90 7.75
CA VAL A 1 12.58 -17.90 8.53
C VAL A 1 12.92 -19.09 7.81
N GLU A 2 13.71 -19.74 8.20
CA GLU A 2 14.13 -20.71 7.52
C GLU A 2 13.82 -21.93 8.02
N GLY A 3 14.39 -22.81 7.56
CA GLY A 3 14.05 -24.06 7.82
C GLY A 3 14.14 -24.48 9.18
N THR A 4 14.96 -23.90 9.84
CA THR A 4 15.22 -24.38 11.15
C THR A 4 14.06 -24.30 12.07
N THR A 5 13.22 -23.36 11.87
CA THR A 5 12.16 -23.22 12.79
C THR A 5 11.07 -24.16 12.56
N ARG A 6 11.16 -24.88 11.51
CA ARG A 6 10.08 -25.61 11.22
C ARG A 6 9.92 -26.76 11.97
N GLN A 7 10.85 -27.22 12.66
CA GLN A 7 10.66 -28.39 13.38
C GLN A 7 9.64 -28.18 14.42
N ASN A 8 9.18 -27.01 14.60
CA ASN A 8 8.13 -26.78 15.52
C ASN A 8 6.82 -27.22 14.91
N THR A 9 5.75 -27.02 15.65
CA THR A 9 4.46 -27.42 15.18
C THR A 9 3.90 -26.49 14.13
N MET A 10 4.63 -25.47 13.76
CA MET A 10 4.14 -24.50 12.80
C MET A 10 5.09 -24.29 11.68
N HIS A 11 4.54 -23.93 10.54
CA HIS A 11 5.33 -23.56 9.39
C HIS A 11 5.06 -22.10 9.09
N TYR A 12 6.10 -21.38 8.73
CA TYR A 12 5.94 -20.01 8.27
C TYR A 12 6.15 -20.02 6.77
N ILE A 13 5.13 -19.66 6.06
CA ILE A 13 5.21 -19.62 4.61
C ILE A 13 5.23 -18.16 4.19
N PRO A 14 6.37 -17.67 3.73
CA PRO A 14 6.43 -16.28 3.28
C PRO A 14 5.49 -16.13 2.11
N PHE A 15 4.48 -15.31 2.28
CA PHE A 15 3.46 -15.19 1.27
C PHE A 15 3.73 -14.07 0.32
N MET A 16 3.88 -12.89 0.80
CA MET A 16 4.18 -11.77 -0.06
C MET A 16 4.71 -10.61 0.76
N LYS A 17 5.48 -9.78 0.09
CA LYS A 17 5.93 -8.53 0.66
C LYS A 17 5.27 -7.44 -0.15
N ASP A 18 4.73 -6.47 0.53
CA ASP A 18 4.04 -5.39 -0.12
C ASP A 18 4.50 -4.06 0.42
N GLU A 19 4.24 -3.03 -0.33
CA GLU A 19 4.70 -1.71 0.02
C GLU A 19 3.69 -0.71 -0.50
N LEU A 20 3.38 0.29 0.30
CA LEU A 20 2.56 1.40 -0.17
C LEU A 20 3.48 2.40 -0.84
N VAL A 21 3.06 2.87 -1.99
CA VAL A 21 3.83 3.87 -2.73
C VAL A 21 2.95 5.07 -3.00
N VAL A 22 3.59 6.21 -3.17
CA VAL A 22 2.89 7.44 -3.53
C VAL A 22 3.09 7.62 -5.02
N VAL A 23 1.99 7.73 -5.74
CA VAL A 23 2.04 7.81 -7.20
C VAL A 23 1.24 9.00 -7.71
N THR A 24 1.55 9.43 -8.91
CA THR A 24 0.79 10.44 -9.60
C THR A 24 0.79 10.11 -11.09
N HIS A 25 -0.15 10.68 -11.82
CA HIS A 25 -0.21 10.51 -13.27
C HIS A 25 1.00 11.21 -13.88
N VAL A 26 1.63 10.58 -14.88
CA VAL A 26 2.84 11.16 -15.48
C VAL A 26 2.60 12.52 -16.11
N GLY A 27 1.37 12.83 -16.49
CA GLY A 27 1.03 14.14 -17.02
C GLY A 27 0.67 15.17 -15.96
N SER A 28 0.67 14.78 -14.68
CA SER A 28 0.34 15.68 -13.60
C SER A 28 1.47 16.66 -13.35
N LYS A 29 1.13 17.84 -12.84
CA LYS A 29 2.15 18.80 -12.41
C LYS A 29 3.02 18.23 -11.32
N LEU A 30 2.47 17.30 -10.52
CA LEU A 30 3.21 16.70 -9.42
C LEU A 30 4.25 15.71 -9.90
N ALA A 31 4.16 15.28 -11.15
CA ALA A 31 5.14 14.35 -11.69
C ALA A 31 6.53 14.99 -11.84
N ALA A 32 6.63 16.29 -11.67
CA ALA A 32 7.92 16.97 -11.70
C ALA A 32 8.77 16.65 -10.47
N TYR A 33 8.13 16.16 -9.40
CA TYR A 33 8.87 15.80 -8.21
C TYR A 33 9.38 14.37 -8.31
N ASP A 34 10.61 14.14 -7.92
CA ASP A 34 11.12 12.79 -7.78
C ASP A 34 11.04 12.37 -6.32
N GLU A 35 11.14 13.31 -5.42
CA GLU A 35 11.13 13.07 -4.01
C GLU A 35 10.44 14.20 -3.29
N LEU A 36 9.72 13.88 -2.23
CA LEU A 36 9.05 14.86 -1.39
C LEU A 36 9.43 14.62 0.06
N THR A 37 9.39 15.68 0.86
CA THR A 37 9.48 15.51 2.30
C THR A 37 8.10 15.14 2.84
N LEU A 38 8.05 14.66 4.07
CA LEU A 38 6.76 14.36 4.69
C LEU A 38 5.91 15.62 4.81
N GLU A 39 6.55 16.75 5.04
CA GLU A 39 5.86 18.01 5.14
C GLU A 39 5.18 18.36 3.82
N GLN A 40 5.89 18.17 2.72
CA GLN A 40 5.32 18.41 1.40
C GLN A 40 4.19 17.46 1.10
N LEU A 41 4.34 16.21 1.52
CA LEU A 41 3.28 15.21 1.32
C LEU A 41 2.00 15.65 2.02
N CYS A 42 2.11 16.18 3.21
CA CYS A 42 0.94 16.63 3.96
C CYS A 42 0.26 17.82 3.31
N ALA A 43 1.02 18.61 2.55
CA ALA A 43 0.46 19.80 1.92
C ALA A 43 -0.19 19.55 0.57
N LEU A 44 0.19 18.46 -0.09
CA LEU A 44 -0.30 18.20 -1.44
C LEU A 44 -1.60 17.36 -1.41
N PRO A 45 -2.43 17.53 -2.43
CA PRO A 45 -3.70 16.80 -2.45
C PRO A 45 -3.49 15.32 -2.65
N VAL A 46 -4.14 14.51 -1.83
CA VAL A 46 -4.03 13.05 -1.93
C VAL A 46 -5.40 12.41 -2.01
N VAL A 47 -5.44 11.27 -2.67
CA VAL A 47 -6.64 10.44 -2.76
C VAL A 47 -6.31 9.10 -2.12
N LEU A 48 -7.16 8.65 -1.23
CA LEU A 48 -6.92 7.45 -0.44
C LEU A 48 -8.05 6.46 -0.58
N ARG A 49 -7.78 5.23 -0.17
CA ARG A 49 -8.83 4.23 -0.04
C ARG A 49 -9.72 4.60 1.15
N GLU A 50 -10.90 4.06 1.16
CA GLU A 50 -11.83 4.38 2.23
C GLU A 50 -11.46 3.69 3.53
N ASN A 51 -12.07 4.12 4.62
CA ASN A 51 -11.82 3.57 5.93
C ASN A 51 -12.12 2.07 5.96
N GLY A 52 -11.35 1.35 6.74
CA GLY A 52 -11.53 -0.08 6.84
C GLY A 52 -10.72 -0.88 5.84
N SER A 53 -10.03 -0.22 4.92
CA SER A 53 -9.15 -0.93 4.00
C SER A 53 -7.83 -1.21 4.71
N GLY A 54 -7.21 -2.34 4.39
CA GLY A 54 -5.91 -2.65 4.96
C GLY A 54 -4.87 -1.63 4.56
N THR A 55 -5.01 -1.06 3.38
CA THR A 55 -4.10 -0.04 2.89
C THR A 55 -4.09 1.19 3.80
N LEU A 56 -5.28 1.62 4.19
CA LEU A 56 -5.39 2.82 5.02
C LEU A 56 -4.79 2.58 6.41
N GLU A 57 -4.97 1.39 6.95
CA GLU A 57 -4.41 1.06 8.25
C GLU A 57 -2.89 1.07 8.23
N VAL A 58 -2.29 0.56 7.18
CA VAL A 58 -0.83 0.56 7.06
C VAL A 58 -0.32 1.98 6.92
N LEU A 59 -1.01 2.79 6.14
CA LEU A 59 -0.63 4.19 5.98
C LEU A 59 -0.68 4.92 7.31
N GLU A 60 -1.76 4.74 8.03
CA GLU A 60 -1.95 5.40 9.31
C GLU A 60 -0.87 5.01 10.31
N GLY A 61 -0.55 3.72 10.37
CA GLY A 61 0.49 3.23 11.25
C GLY A 61 1.86 3.76 10.89
N THR A 62 2.15 3.88 9.59
CA THR A 62 3.44 4.40 9.15
C THR A 62 3.57 5.89 9.48
N LEU A 63 2.51 6.64 9.25
CA LEU A 63 2.52 8.07 9.57
C LEU A 63 2.69 8.28 11.06
N ALA A 64 2.10 7.42 11.88
CA ALA A 64 2.20 7.55 13.33
C ALA A 64 3.64 7.44 13.83
N LYS A 65 4.47 6.70 13.12
CA LYS A 65 5.88 6.59 13.48
C LYS A 65 6.60 7.92 13.32
N HIS A 66 6.03 8.82 12.54
CA HIS A 66 6.60 10.14 12.31
C HIS A 66 5.77 11.22 13.02
N GLN A 67 4.94 10.82 13.97
CA GLN A 67 4.06 11.70 14.74
C GLN A 67 3.11 12.47 13.84
N ILE A 68 2.64 11.84 12.77
CA ILE A 68 1.70 12.45 11.85
C ILE A 68 0.39 11.68 11.91
N LYS A 69 -0.71 12.39 12.00
CA LYS A 69 -2.03 11.78 11.98
C LYS A 69 -2.58 11.84 10.57
N LEU A 70 -3.44 10.89 10.24
CA LEU A 70 -4.06 10.86 8.93
C LEU A 70 -4.80 12.16 8.63
N SER A 71 -5.38 12.78 9.66
CA SER A 71 -6.10 14.04 9.50
C SER A 71 -5.21 15.20 9.08
N GLN A 72 -3.89 15.03 9.16
CA GLN A 72 -2.98 16.10 8.74
C GLN A 72 -2.70 16.07 7.25
N LEU A 73 -3.13 15.02 6.57
CA LEU A 73 -3.01 14.97 5.11
C LEU A 73 -4.14 15.78 4.48
N ASN A 74 -3.86 16.31 3.30
CA ASN A 74 -4.87 17.05 2.55
C ASN A 74 -5.62 16.06 1.66
N VAL A 75 -6.56 15.35 2.24
CA VAL A 75 -7.29 14.30 1.53
C VAL A 75 -8.42 14.89 0.73
N LEU A 76 -8.35 14.73 -0.58
CA LEU A 76 -9.41 15.19 -1.46
C LEU A 76 -10.60 14.25 -1.45
N LEU A 77 -10.33 12.97 -1.57
CA LEU A 77 -11.34 11.96 -1.67
C LEU A 77 -10.87 10.68 -1.06
N GLN A 78 -11.81 9.88 -0.59
CA GLN A 78 -11.55 8.50 -0.22
C GLN A 78 -12.46 7.64 -1.08
N LEU A 79 -11.87 6.75 -1.83
CA LEU A 79 -12.60 5.94 -2.81
C LEU A 79 -12.58 4.47 -2.44
N GLY A 80 -13.59 3.78 -2.86
CA GLY A 80 -13.81 2.40 -2.45
C GLY A 80 -12.99 1.36 -3.20
N SER A 81 -12.31 1.75 -4.26
CA SER A 81 -11.53 0.78 -5.01
C SER A 81 -10.27 1.41 -5.57
N THR A 82 -9.27 0.56 -5.79
CA THR A 82 -8.01 0.97 -6.38
C THR A 82 -8.23 1.48 -7.79
N GLU A 83 -9.11 0.83 -8.54
CA GLU A 83 -9.36 1.23 -9.92
C GLU A 83 -9.95 2.63 -10.01
N SER A 84 -10.85 2.97 -9.08
CA SER A 84 -11.41 4.30 -9.04
C SER A 84 -10.34 5.34 -8.76
N ILE A 85 -9.42 5.03 -7.88
CA ILE A 85 -8.33 5.95 -7.58
C ILE A 85 -7.47 6.16 -8.81
N LYS A 86 -7.13 5.10 -9.52
CA LYS A 86 -6.29 5.22 -10.72
C LYS A 86 -6.97 6.08 -11.78
N LEU A 87 -8.27 5.91 -11.94
CA LEU A 87 -9.02 6.72 -12.89
C LEU A 87 -9.01 8.19 -12.50
N PHE A 88 -9.21 8.45 -11.21
CA PHE A 88 -9.19 9.83 -10.74
C PHE A 88 -7.83 10.48 -10.99
N LEU A 89 -6.76 9.72 -10.74
CA LEU A 89 -5.41 10.26 -10.90
C LEU A 89 -5.10 10.61 -12.34
N GLU A 90 -5.67 9.89 -13.29
CA GLU A 90 -5.42 10.16 -14.71
C GLU A 90 -5.96 11.52 -15.14
N ASN A 91 -6.89 12.06 -14.37
CA ASN A 91 -7.53 13.31 -14.76
C ASN A 91 -7.34 14.41 -13.72
N SER A 92 -6.30 14.32 -12.92
CA SER A 92 -6.12 15.32 -11.86
C SER A 92 -4.65 15.50 -11.53
N ASP A 93 -4.36 16.58 -10.79
CA ASP A 93 -3.02 16.82 -10.26
C ASP A 93 -3.05 16.44 -8.79
N ALA A 94 -3.11 15.15 -8.50
CA ALA A 94 -3.20 14.65 -7.14
C ALA A 94 -2.27 13.46 -6.96
N LEU A 95 -1.98 13.14 -5.71
CA LEU A 95 -1.22 11.95 -5.35
C LEU A 95 -2.17 10.85 -4.93
N GLY A 96 -1.79 9.63 -5.22
CA GLY A 96 -2.52 8.46 -4.70
C GLY A 96 -1.56 7.66 -3.86
N ILE A 97 -2.04 7.05 -2.80
CA ILE A 97 -1.21 6.18 -1.97
C ILE A 97 -1.82 4.79 -2.06
N LEU A 98 -1.09 3.89 -2.70
CA LEU A 98 -1.60 2.57 -3.06
C LEU A 98 -0.53 1.52 -2.92
N SER A 99 -0.96 0.27 -2.88
CA SER A 99 -0.03 -0.85 -2.91
C SER A 99 0.72 -0.86 -4.23
N ILE A 100 2.02 -1.10 -4.18
CA ILE A 100 2.83 -1.20 -5.38
C ILE A 100 2.27 -2.26 -6.31
N ARG A 101 1.70 -3.33 -5.76
CA ARG A 101 1.16 -4.41 -6.57
C ARG A 101 -0.05 -3.96 -7.37
N ALA A 102 -0.77 -2.98 -6.88
CA ALA A 102 -1.97 -2.49 -7.56
C ALA A 102 -1.65 -1.57 -8.72
N VAL A 103 -0.44 -1.00 -8.77
CA VAL A 103 -0.09 -0.03 -9.79
C VAL A 103 1.02 -0.49 -10.72
N THR A 104 1.47 -1.74 -10.56
CA THR A 104 2.58 -2.26 -11.36
C THR A 104 2.38 -2.09 -12.85
N ARG A 105 1.19 -2.41 -13.34
CA ARG A 105 0.92 -2.28 -14.77
C ARG A 105 1.05 -0.86 -15.25
N GLU A 106 0.49 0.06 -14.49
CA GLU A 106 0.51 1.47 -14.86
C GLU A 106 1.92 2.04 -14.81
N LEU A 107 2.72 1.57 -13.85
CA LEU A 107 4.10 2.01 -13.77
C LEU A 107 4.89 1.50 -14.96
N MET A 108 4.70 0.24 -15.32
CA MET A 108 5.41 -0.33 -16.44
C MET A 108 4.97 0.27 -17.76
N ALA A 109 3.73 0.68 -17.85
CA ALA A 109 3.21 1.31 -19.06
C ALA A 109 3.56 2.80 -19.14
N GLY A 110 4.19 3.34 -18.10
CA GLY A 110 4.57 4.76 -18.11
C GLY A 110 3.40 5.69 -17.90
N ARG A 111 2.33 5.21 -17.28
CA ARG A 111 1.16 6.06 -17.02
C ARG A 111 1.17 6.68 -15.63
N LEU A 112 1.76 6.00 -14.69
CA LEU A 112 1.92 6.51 -13.33
C LEU A 112 3.39 6.58 -12.99
N LYS A 113 3.72 7.44 -12.06
CA LYS A 113 5.09 7.62 -11.59
C LYS A 113 5.09 7.54 -10.08
N VAL A 114 6.07 6.85 -9.51
CA VAL A 114 6.26 6.79 -8.07
C VAL A 114 7.05 8.01 -7.64
N ILE A 115 6.62 8.64 -6.56
CA ILE A 115 7.35 9.75 -5.96
C ILE A 115 7.82 9.27 -4.61
N GLU A 116 9.12 9.35 -4.38
CA GLU A 116 9.69 8.90 -3.12
C GLU A 116 9.39 9.90 -2.02
N ILE A 117 9.11 9.39 -0.83
CA ILE A 117 8.87 10.26 0.31
C ILE A 117 10.01 10.06 1.29
N GLU A 118 10.74 11.13 1.56
CA GLU A 118 11.91 11.07 2.39
C GLU A 118 11.61 10.52 3.77
N GLY A 119 12.36 9.51 4.18
CA GLY A 119 12.20 8.93 5.51
C GLY A 119 10.94 8.10 5.71
N PHE A 120 10.17 7.90 4.67
CA PHE A 120 8.90 7.21 4.80
C PHE A 120 8.95 5.89 4.04
N LYS A 121 8.63 4.82 4.74
CA LYS A 121 8.58 3.52 4.11
C LYS A 121 7.46 2.70 4.73
N ALA A 122 6.48 2.41 3.93
CA ALA A 122 5.30 1.70 4.40
C ALA A 122 5.28 0.30 3.83
N GLU A 123 6.01 -0.59 4.46
CA GLU A 123 6.12 -1.98 4.03
C GLU A 123 5.34 -2.89 4.92
N ARG A 124 4.86 -3.96 4.36
CA ARG A 124 4.20 -5.00 5.11
C ARG A 124 4.52 -6.34 4.48
N THR A 125 4.84 -7.31 5.32
CA THR A 125 5.10 -8.65 4.85
C THR A 125 3.99 -9.56 5.36
N PHE A 126 3.37 -10.28 4.45
CA PHE A 126 2.39 -11.27 4.83
C PHE A 126 3.10 -12.59 4.94
N SER A 127 2.83 -13.29 6.01
CA SER A 127 3.27 -14.67 6.09
C SER A 127 2.12 -15.48 6.60
N PHE A 128 2.13 -16.73 6.24
CA PHE A 128 1.09 -17.63 6.62
C PHE A 128 1.67 -18.64 7.59
N VAL A 129 1.00 -18.83 8.72
CA VAL A 129 1.45 -19.78 9.70
C VAL A 129 0.50 -20.97 9.67
N GLU A 130 1.04 -22.14 9.38
CA GLU A 130 0.21 -23.32 9.26
C GLU A 130 0.57 -24.31 10.36
N PRO A 131 -0.32 -24.53 11.31
CA PRO A 131 -0.05 -25.54 12.33
C PRO A 131 0.00 -26.91 11.71
N GLN A 132 0.88 -27.74 12.24
CA GLN A 132 1.00 -29.08 11.72
C GLN A 132 -0.31 -29.80 11.86
N GLY A 133 -0.76 -30.46 10.81
CA GLY A 133 -2.02 -31.18 10.82
C GLY A 133 -3.25 -30.36 10.51
N GLN A 134 -3.09 -29.08 10.27
CA GLN A 134 -4.22 -28.26 9.90
C GLN A 134 -4.61 -28.52 8.47
N ASN A 135 -5.87 -28.31 8.16
CA ASN A 135 -6.32 -28.49 6.80
C ASN A 135 -6.11 -27.22 5.99
N SER A 136 -6.34 -27.34 4.70
CA SER A 136 -6.06 -26.25 3.80
C SER A 136 -7.14 -25.18 3.75
N GLY A 137 -8.28 -25.44 4.37
CA GLY A 137 -9.34 -24.43 4.33
C GLY A 137 -8.93 -23.12 4.98
N MET A 138 -8.15 -23.25 6.05
CA MET A 138 -7.69 -22.08 6.74
C MET A 138 -6.72 -21.28 5.87
N GLU A 139 -5.88 -21.96 5.12
CA GLU A 139 -4.96 -21.31 4.23
C GLU A 139 -5.68 -20.51 3.17
N GLU A 140 -6.66 -21.13 2.58
CA GLU A 140 -7.41 -20.47 1.54
C GLU A 140 -8.11 -19.24 2.03
N SER A 141 -8.66 -19.31 3.23
CA SER A 141 -9.34 -18.16 3.81
C SER A 141 -8.37 -17.02 4.05
N PHE A 142 -7.20 -17.35 4.56
CA PHE A 142 -6.21 -16.33 4.83
C PHE A 142 -5.73 -15.68 3.54
N MET A 143 -5.48 -16.47 2.53
CA MET A 143 -4.97 -15.95 1.27
C MET A 143 -6.00 -15.07 0.58
N ARG A 144 -7.27 -15.45 0.65
CA ARG A 144 -8.31 -14.62 0.09
C ARG A 144 -8.40 -13.30 0.82
N PHE A 145 -8.28 -13.34 2.14
CA PHE A 145 -8.33 -12.14 2.94
C PHE A 145 -7.21 -11.19 2.54
N ALA A 146 -5.99 -11.69 2.44
CA ALA A 146 -4.85 -10.89 2.08
C ALA A 146 -5.03 -10.24 0.71
N SER A 147 -5.51 -11.04 -0.24
CA SER A 147 -5.74 -10.54 -1.58
C SER A 147 -6.76 -9.43 -1.61
N GLN A 148 -7.86 -9.59 -0.91
CA GLN A 148 -8.91 -8.61 -0.91
C GLN A 148 -8.49 -7.30 -0.30
N HIS A 149 -7.63 -7.36 0.70
CA HIS A 149 -7.26 -6.16 1.41
C HIS A 149 -6.12 -5.38 0.76
N TRP A 150 -5.45 -5.98 -0.20
CA TRP A 150 -4.34 -5.31 -0.85
C TRP A 150 -4.56 -5.02 -2.31
N GLN A 151 -5.73 -5.25 -2.80
CA GLN A 151 -6.01 -4.94 -4.20
C GLN A 151 -6.66 -3.61 -4.43
#